data_caa7ac36d1d515b60673ddabfd0d6c57
#
_entry.id   caa7ac36d1d515b60673ddabfd0d6c57
#
_cell.length_a   1.000
_cell.length_b   1.000
_cell.length_c   1.000
_cell.angle_alpha   90.00
_cell.angle_beta   90.00
_cell.angle_gamma   90.00
#
_symmetry.space_group_name_H-M   'P 1'
#
loop_
_entity.id
_entity.type
_entity.pdbx_description
1 polymer ?
#
loop_
_entity_poly.entity_id
_entity_poly.type
_entity_poly.pdbx_seq_one_letter_code
_entity_poly.pdbx_strand_id
1 'polypeptide(L)'
;MRTLLASLLVLVASTAFAEPYAVGSTLPPIELPDQHGELRKLDESVRAIVFTRDMKAGDVAKAAVEKAGPDLFDRNSAVYIVDVKGMPSLVKMLFARPAMKRRPYRLLVDDVGDKTADIPGGATYPTVLVLDKLRVTGIENPTSVEALITALEKPAK
;
A
#
# COMPACT_ATOMS: atom_id res chain seq x y z
N MET A 1 -16.93 62.68 12.14
CA MET A 1 -15.80 61.80 11.68
C MET A 1 -16.09 60.34 12.06
N ARG A 2 -16.50 59.57 11.11
CA ARG A 2 -16.80 58.11 11.30
C ARG A 2 -15.65 57.31 10.75
N THR A 3 -14.82 56.79 11.62
CA THR A 3 -13.71 55.89 11.27
C THR A 3 -14.25 54.48 11.09
N LEU A 4 -14.29 54.02 9.83
CA LEU A 4 -14.55 52.63 9.46
C LEU A 4 -13.26 51.79 9.66
N LEU A 5 -13.23 50.97 10.69
CA LEU A 5 -12.23 49.94 10.84
C LEU A 5 -12.60 48.76 9.91
N ALA A 6 -11.88 48.62 8.82
CA ALA A 6 -11.95 47.44 7.97
C ALA A 6 -11.14 46.32 8.61
N SER A 7 -11.81 45.30 9.20
CA SER A 7 -11.18 44.09 9.69
C SER A 7 -10.81 43.21 8.51
N LEU A 8 -9.51 43.13 8.22
CA LEU A 8 -8.96 42.20 7.23
C LEU A 8 -8.94 40.78 7.82
N LEU A 9 -9.91 39.95 7.42
CA LEU A 9 -9.95 38.54 7.77
C LEU A 9 -8.94 37.78 6.91
N VAL A 10 -7.77 37.48 7.48
CA VAL A 10 -6.76 36.66 6.82
C VAL A 10 -7.24 35.20 6.91
N LEU A 11 -7.74 34.68 5.79
CA LEU A 11 -8.08 33.27 5.62
C LEU A 11 -6.77 32.48 5.45
N VAL A 12 -6.27 31.90 6.54
CA VAL A 12 -5.14 30.97 6.49
C VAL A 12 -5.67 29.66 5.91
N ALA A 13 -5.46 29.46 4.62
CA ALA A 13 -5.67 28.17 3.98
C ALA A 13 -4.61 27.21 4.50
N SER A 14 -4.98 26.38 5.49
CA SER A 14 -4.17 25.26 5.93
C SER A 14 -4.11 24.27 4.77
N THR A 15 -2.97 24.21 4.08
CA THR A 15 -2.67 23.08 3.18
C THR A 15 -2.44 21.86 4.07
N ALA A 16 -3.47 21.06 4.23
CA ALA A 16 -3.36 19.75 4.86
C ALA A 16 -2.49 18.89 3.95
N PHE A 17 -1.19 18.82 4.20
CA PHE A 17 -0.37 17.74 3.68
C PHE A 17 -0.90 16.45 4.33
N ALA A 18 -1.34 15.49 3.51
CA ALA A 18 -1.69 14.18 4.01
C ALA A 18 -0.46 13.58 4.69
N GLU A 19 -0.56 13.30 5.98
CA GLU A 19 0.52 12.65 6.73
C GLU A 19 0.52 11.17 6.42
N PRO A 20 1.71 10.54 6.27
CA PRO A 20 1.80 9.09 6.09
C PRO A 20 1.07 8.35 7.22
N TYR A 21 0.46 7.21 6.89
CA TYR A 21 -0.18 6.38 7.90
C TYR A 21 0.80 5.99 9.01
N ALA A 22 0.35 6.14 10.23
CA ALA A 22 1.04 5.75 11.45
C ALA A 22 0.21 4.72 12.22
N VAL A 23 0.80 4.10 13.24
CA VAL A 23 0.06 3.24 14.16
C VAL A 23 -1.07 4.06 14.81
N GLY A 24 -2.28 3.54 14.72
CA GLY A 24 -3.51 4.22 15.16
C GLY A 24 -4.32 4.89 14.05
N SER A 25 -3.74 5.10 12.85
CA SER A 25 -4.47 5.61 11.70
C SER A 25 -5.54 4.62 11.25
N THR A 26 -6.67 5.12 10.76
CA THR A 26 -7.70 4.31 10.12
C THR A 26 -7.62 4.53 8.61
N LEU A 27 -7.51 3.44 7.86
CA LEU A 27 -7.48 3.50 6.40
C LEU A 27 -8.87 3.89 5.86
N PRO A 28 -8.93 4.80 4.88
CA PRO A 28 -10.16 5.01 4.13
C PRO A 28 -10.50 3.76 3.32
N PRO A 29 -11.72 3.65 2.79
CA PRO A 29 -12.04 2.62 1.82
C PRO A 29 -11.13 2.73 0.60
N ILE A 30 -10.21 1.77 0.44
CA ILE A 30 -9.32 1.68 -0.72
C ILE A 30 -9.93 0.69 -1.69
N GLU A 31 -10.07 1.11 -2.94
CA GLU A 31 -10.50 0.27 -4.04
C GLU A 31 -9.50 0.39 -5.18
N LEU A 32 -8.93 -0.74 -5.57
CA LEU A 32 -7.90 -0.83 -6.61
C LEU A 32 -8.20 -2.00 -7.56
N PRO A 33 -7.83 -1.89 -8.84
CA PRO A 33 -7.87 -3.03 -9.74
C PRO A 33 -6.79 -4.05 -9.37
N ASP A 34 -7.12 -5.32 -9.52
CA ASP A 34 -6.12 -6.38 -9.49
C ASP A 34 -5.35 -6.45 -10.83
N GLN A 35 -4.40 -7.37 -10.94
CA GLN A 35 -3.60 -7.55 -12.17
C GLN A 35 -4.42 -7.92 -13.41
N HIS A 36 -5.67 -8.31 -13.26
CA HIS A 36 -6.61 -8.64 -14.36
C HIS A 36 -7.57 -7.50 -14.66
N GLY A 37 -7.54 -6.44 -13.85
CA GLY A 37 -8.41 -5.26 -14.00
C GLY A 37 -9.73 -5.35 -13.21
N GLU A 38 -9.91 -6.38 -12.38
CA GLU A 38 -11.08 -6.50 -11.52
C GLU A 38 -10.91 -5.60 -10.29
N LEU A 39 -11.88 -4.73 -10.04
CA LEU A 39 -11.88 -3.87 -8.88
C LEU A 39 -12.04 -4.67 -7.59
N ARG A 40 -11.19 -4.39 -6.64
CA ARG A 40 -11.17 -5.01 -5.31
C ARG A 40 -11.16 -3.93 -4.24
N LYS A 41 -12.08 -4.05 -3.32
CA LYS A 41 -12.19 -3.17 -2.16
C LYS A 41 -11.55 -3.83 -0.95
N LEU A 42 -10.71 -3.09 -0.23
CA LEU A 42 -10.24 -3.51 1.08
C LEU A 42 -11.38 -3.38 2.09
N ASP A 43 -11.62 -4.43 2.82
CA ASP A 43 -12.64 -4.48 3.89
C ASP A 43 -12.02 -4.84 5.25
N GLU A 44 -12.84 -4.91 6.27
CA GLU A 44 -12.41 -5.17 7.65
C GLU A 44 -11.83 -6.58 7.88
N SER A 45 -11.94 -7.48 6.90
CA SER A 45 -11.33 -8.83 6.98
C SER A 45 -9.83 -8.82 6.67
N VAL A 46 -9.32 -7.74 6.04
CA VAL A 46 -7.90 -7.60 5.73
C VAL A 46 -7.10 -7.38 7.01
N ARG A 47 -6.15 -8.28 7.25
CA ARG A 47 -5.29 -8.25 8.45
C ARG A 47 -3.93 -7.62 8.21
N ALA A 48 -3.48 -7.61 6.97
CA ALA A 48 -2.23 -6.97 6.59
C ALA A 48 -2.27 -6.43 5.16
N ILE A 49 -1.53 -5.36 4.92
CA ILE A 49 -1.20 -4.89 3.58
C ILE A 49 0.30 -5.04 3.40
N VAL A 50 0.71 -5.78 2.37
CA VAL A 50 2.09 -5.78 1.88
C VAL A 50 2.18 -4.75 0.77
N PHE A 51 3.02 -3.75 0.93
CA PHE A 51 3.12 -2.64 0.00
C PHE A 51 4.51 -2.52 -0.60
N THR A 52 4.57 -2.34 -1.92
CA THR A 52 5.81 -2.09 -2.66
C THR A 52 5.60 -1.02 -3.72
N ARG A 53 6.60 -0.16 -3.94
CA ARG A 53 6.61 0.87 -4.99
C ARG A 53 7.87 0.86 -5.85
N ASP A 54 8.75 -0.11 -5.66
CA ASP A 54 9.98 -0.28 -6.41
C ASP A 54 10.21 -1.76 -6.72
N MET A 55 10.98 -2.04 -7.77
CA MET A 55 11.30 -3.40 -8.19
C MET A 55 12.01 -4.20 -7.10
N LYS A 56 12.94 -3.58 -6.36
CA LYS A 56 13.69 -4.26 -5.29
C LYS A 56 12.76 -4.77 -4.19
N ALA A 57 11.83 -3.94 -3.75
CA ALA A 57 10.82 -4.36 -2.78
C ALA A 57 9.89 -5.44 -3.36
N GLY A 58 9.52 -5.31 -4.64
CA GLY A 58 8.72 -6.30 -5.36
C GLY A 58 9.42 -7.66 -5.49
N ASP A 59 10.75 -7.68 -5.68
CA ASP A 59 11.53 -8.91 -5.75
C ASP A 59 11.53 -9.66 -4.40
N VAL A 60 11.59 -8.95 -3.28
CA VAL A 60 11.45 -9.56 -1.94
C VAL A 60 10.08 -10.21 -1.77
N ALA A 61 9.00 -9.49 -2.15
CA ALA A 61 7.64 -10.03 -2.06
C ALA A 61 7.45 -11.25 -2.96
N LYS A 62 7.98 -11.20 -4.18
CA LYS A 62 7.97 -12.35 -5.11
C LYS A 62 8.70 -13.56 -4.53
N ALA A 63 9.92 -13.37 -4.05
CA ALA A 63 10.73 -14.43 -3.48
C ALA A 63 10.09 -15.04 -2.22
N ALA A 64 9.36 -14.24 -1.42
CA ALA A 64 8.62 -14.74 -0.28
C ALA A 64 7.49 -15.70 -0.70
N VAL A 65 6.76 -15.38 -1.76
CA VAL A 65 5.74 -16.29 -2.32
C VAL A 65 6.37 -17.54 -2.93
N GLU A 66 7.47 -17.41 -3.66
CA GLU A 66 8.19 -18.56 -4.22
C GLU A 66 8.67 -19.54 -3.13
N LYS A 67 9.05 -19.00 -1.96
CA LYS A 67 9.51 -19.80 -0.82
C LYS A 67 8.36 -20.38 0.01
N ALA A 68 7.32 -19.61 0.29
CA ALA A 68 6.26 -19.96 1.23
C ALA A 68 4.99 -20.50 0.58
N GLY A 69 4.89 -20.41 -0.75
CA GLY A 69 3.73 -20.84 -1.54
C GLY A 69 2.87 -19.71 -2.07
N PRO A 70 2.10 -19.97 -3.14
CA PRO A 70 1.31 -18.95 -3.84
C PRO A 70 0.14 -18.40 -2.99
N ASP A 71 -0.26 -19.10 -1.96
CA ASP A 71 -1.31 -18.74 -1.01
C ASP A 71 -0.82 -17.91 0.19
N LEU A 72 0.47 -17.50 0.20
CA LEU A 72 1.09 -16.79 1.33
C LEU A 72 0.26 -15.59 1.80
N PHE A 73 -0.24 -14.78 0.86
CA PHE A 73 -1.05 -13.61 1.21
C PHE A 73 -2.45 -14.00 1.66
N ASP A 74 -3.12 -14.86 0.89
CA ASP A 74 -4.52 -15.23 1.15
C ASP A 74 -4.69 -15.94 2.51
N ARG A 75 -3.82 -16.92 2.85
CA ARG A 75 -3.90 -17.64 4.13
C ARG A 75 -3.63 -16.75 5.35
N ASN A 76 -2.95 -15.62 5.15
CA ASN A 76 -2.69 -14.63 6.21
C ASN A 76 -3.67 -13.44 6.17
N SER A 77 -4.74 -13.51 5.36
CA SER A 77 -5.70 -12.42 5.14
C SER A 77 -4.97 -11.12 4.78
N ALA A 78 -3.89 -11.24 4.02
CA ALA A 78 -3.07 -10.14 3.57
C ALA A 78 -3.42 -9.76 2.13
N VAL A 79 -3.30 -8.47 1.81
CA VAL A 79 -3.44 -7.93 0.46
C VAL A 79 -2.10 -7.38 0.01
N TYR A 80 -1.65 -7.80 -1.17
CA TYR A 80 -0.44 -7.26 -1.77
C TYR A 80 -0.79 -6.11 -2.72
N ILE A 81 -0.23 -4.93 -2.48
CA ILE A 81 -0.45 -3.72 -3.27
C ILE A 81 0.87 -3.24 -3.86
N VAL A 82 0.84 -2.94 -5.15
CA VAL A 82 1.99 -2.43 -5.91
C VAL A 82 1.66 -1.03 -6.44
N ASP A 83 2.44 -0.03 -6.04
CA ASP A 83 2.43 1.29 -6.65
C ASP A 83 3.40 1.31 -7.85
N VAL A 84 2.86 1.52 -9.04
CA VAL A 84 3.64 1.57 -10.29
C VAL A 84 3.69 2.96 -10.90
N LYS A 85 3.31 4.00 -10.15
CA LYS A 85 3.34 5.40 -10.59
C LYS A 85 4.70 5.82 -11.15
N GLY A 86 5.79 5.44 -10.47
CA GLY A 86 7.15 5.77 -10.88
C GLY A 86 7.67 5.01 -12.10
N MET A 87 6.93 4.02 -12.59
CA MET A 87 7.36 3.19 -13.71
C MET A 87 6.99 3.86 -15.05
N PRO A 88 7.94 3.98 -16.01
CA PRO A 88 7.63 4.50 -17.34
C PRO A 88 6.50 3.72 -18.01
N SER A 89 5.59 4.42 -18.67
CA SER A 89 4.36 3.83 -19.24
C SER A 89 4.64 2.68 -20.22
N LEU A 90 5.69 2.81 -21.02
CA LEU A 90 6.07 1.77 -21.99
C LEU A 90 6.59 0.51 -21.28
N VAL A 91 7.39 0.67 -20.23
CA VAL A 91 7.89 -0.45 -19.41
C VAL A 91 6.72 -1.13 -18.69
N LYS A 92 5.81 -0.33 -18.13
CA LYS A 92 4.59 -0.81 -17.47
C LYS A 92 3.76 -1.67 -18.41
N MET A 93 3.50 -1.18 -19.64
CA MET A 93 2.64 -1.84 -20.62
C MET A 93 3.28 -3.11 -21.20
N LEU A 94 4.56 -3.07 -21.58
CA LEU A 94 5.22 -4.15 -22.31
C LEU A 94 5.76 -5.26 -21.40
N PHE A 95 6.16 -4.91 -20.16
CA PHE A 95 6.87 -5.85 -19.30
C PHE A 95 6.15 -6.08 -17.96
N ALA A 96 5.82 -5.01 -17.21
CA ALA A 96 5.28 -5.15 -15.87
C ALA A 96 3.88 -5.78 -15.86
N ARG A 97 2.94 -5.26 -16.64
CA ARG A 97 1.57 -5.79 -16.67
C ARG A 97 1.49 -7.25 -17.14
N PRO A 98 2.18 -7.68 -18.21
CA PRO A 98 2.21 -9.09 -18.59
C PRO A 98 2.84 -9.98 -17.53
N ALA A 99 3.90 -9.52 -16.86
CA ALA A 99 4.52 -10.25 -15.77
C ALA A 99 3.59 -10.39 -14.56
N MET A 100 2.89 -9.33 -14.16
CA MET A 100 1.91 -9.36 -13.06
C MET A 100 0.76 -10.32 -13.35
N LYS A 101 0.23 -10.34 -14.58
CA LYS A 101 -0.87 -11.25 -14.97
C LYS A 101 -0.51 -12.73 -14.85
N ARG A 102 0.77 -13.06 -14.98
CA ARG A 102 1.27 -14.45 -14.84
C ARG A 102 1.55 -14.87 -13.39
N ARG A 103 1.42 -13.97 -12.41
CA ARG A 103 1.61 -14.31 -11.00
C ARG A 103 0.52 -15.25 -10.51
N PRO A 104 0.85 -16.31 -9.78
CA PRO A 104 -0.12 -17.26 -9.23
C PRO A 104 -0.83 -16.74 -7.98
N TYR A 105 -0.60 -15.50 -7.59
CA TYR A 105 -1.21 -14.81 -6.46
C TYR A 105 -1.81 -13.49 -6.90
N ARG A 106 -2.80 -13.01 -6.15
CA ARG A 106 -3.44 -11.72 -6.41
C ARG A 106 -2.57 -10.58 -5.92
N LEU A 107 -2.50 -9.53 -6.74
CA LEU A 107 -1.93 -8.25 -6.36
C LEU A 107 -2.83 -7.13 -6.88
N LEU A 108 -2.95 -6.07 -6.11
CA LEU A 108 -3.65 -4.85 -6.48
C LEU A 108 -2.65 -3.84 -7.04
N VAL A 109 -3.06 -3.10 -8.04
CA VAL A 109 -2.17 -2.18 -8.77
C VAL A 109 -2.68 -0.76 -8.63
N ASP A 110 -1.84 0.12 -8.05
CA ASP A 110 -2.06 1.56 -8.07
C ASP A 110 -1.24 2.19 -9.21
N ASP A 111 -1.89 2.47 -10.32
CA ASP A 111 -1.25 3.04 -11.50
C ASP A 111 -0.91 4.52 -11.35
N VAL A 112 -1.69 5.22 -10.54
CA VAL A 112 -1.60 6.67 -10.34
C VAL A 112 -0.82 7.01 -9.08
N GLY A 113 -0.84 6.10 -8.09
CA GLY A 113 -0.18 6.26 -6.80
C GLY A 113 -0.93 7.21 -5.87
N ASP A 114 -2.20 7.51 -6.14
CA ASP A 114 -3.03 8.38 -5.30
C ASP A 114 -3.64 7.63 -4.11
N LYS A 115 -4.02 6.37 -4.31
CA LYS A 115 -4.62 5.52 -3.26
C LYS A 115 -3.61 5.03 -2.25
N THR A 116 -2.36 4.95 -2.63
CA THR A 116 -1.25 4.47 -1.80
C THR A 116 -0.28 5.58 -1.38
N ALA A 117 -0.61 6.84 -1.67
CA ALA A 117 0.25 8.00 -1.39
C ALA A 117 0.68 8.09 0.07
N ASP A 118 -0.24 7.78 0.99
CA ASP A 118 -0.02 7.88 2.43
C ASP A 118 0.56 6.59 3.07
N ILE A 119 0.75 5.51 2.27
CA ILE A 119 1.44 4.32 2.76
C ILE A 119 2.94 4.59 2.81
N PRO A 120 3.58 4.50 3.99
CA PRO A 120 5.01 4.80 4.11
C PRO A 120 5.88 3.70 3.48
N GLY A 121 7.07 4.05 3.05
CA GLY A 121 8.09 3.08 2.60
C GLY A 121 7.80 2.43 1.25
N GLY A 122 8.05 1.13 1.15
CA GLY A 122 7.78 0.30 -0.03
C GLY A 122 8.79 0.42 -1.17
N ALA A 123 9.89 1.17 -1.01
CA ALA A 123 10.89 1.36 -2.07
C ALA A 123 11.97 0.27 -2.06
N THR A 124 12.90 0.30 -1.11
CA THR A 124 13.98 -0.70 -1.06
C THR A 124 13.50 -2.06 -0.54
N TYR A 125 12.58 -2.02 0.41
CA TYR A 125 11.96 -3.20 1.03
C TYR A 125 10.45 -3.04 1.08
N PRO A 126 9.68 -4.15 1.15
CA PRO A 126 8.25 -4.08 1.38
C PRO A 126 7.94 -3.37 2.70
N THR A 127 6.81 -2.67 2.74
CA THR A 127 6.20 -2.24 3.99
C THR A 127 5.01 -3.13 4.28
N VAL A 128 4.89 -3.58 5.51
CA VAL A 128 3.74 -4.35 6.00
C VAL A 128 2.96 -3.49 6.99
N LEU A 129 1.74 -3.11 6.62
CA LEU A 129 0.79 -2.52 7.56
C LEU A 129 -0.01 -3.66 8.19
N VAL A 130 0.07 -3.78 9.50
CA VAL A 130 -0.77 -4.72 10.27
C VAL A 130 -2.06 -4.01 10.64
N LEU A 131 -3.19 -4.65 10.37
CA LEU A 131 -4.51 -4.04 10.50
C LEU A 131 -5.41 -4.80 11.47
N ASP A 132 -6.25 -4.05 12.18
CA ASP A 132 -7.45 -4.53 12.84
C ASP A 132 -8.62 -3.64 12.39
N LYS A 133 -9.59 -4.21 11.66
CA LYS A 133 -10.76 -3.50 11.10
C LYS A 133 -10.36 -2.19 10.39
N LEU A 134 -9.38 -2.29 9.49
CA LEU A 134 -8.78 -1.17 8.74
C LEU A 134 -8.03 -0.14 9.61
N ARG A 135 -7.84 -0.37 10.90
CA ARG A 135 -6.98 0.43 11.75
C ARG A 135 -5.57 -0.13 11.74
N VAL A 136 -4.58 0.71 11.52
CA VAL A 136 -3.16 0.34 11.58
C VAL A 136 -2.77 0.08 13.02
N THR A 137 -2.41 -1.16 13.32
CA THR A 137 -1.92 -1.60 14.63
C THR A 137 -0.42 -1.80 14.68
N GLY A 138 0.22 -1.91 13.50
CA GLY A 138 1.66 -2.02 13.38
C GLY A 138 2.14 -1.66 11.98
N ILE A 139 3.39 -1.25 11.88
CA ILE A 139 4.08 -1.00 10.61
C ILE A 139 5.42 -1.69 10.70
N GLU A 140 5.69 -2.61 9.78
CA GLU A 140 6.93 -3.35 9.69
C GLU A 140 7.58 -3.14 8.32
N ASN A 141 8.91 -3.09 8.28
CA ASN A 141 9.69 -2.96 7.05
C ASN A 141 10.66 -4.14 6.95
N PRO A 142 10.17 -5.34 6.59
CA PRO A 142 11.00 -6.53 6.52
C PRO A 142 12.09 -6.38 5.46
N THR A 143 13.34 -6.60 5.86
CA THR A 143 14.52 -6.42 5.00
C THR A 143 14.98 -7.69 4.32
N SER A 144 14.29 -8.81 4.55
CA SER A 144 14.57 -10.09 3.92
C SER A 144 13.28 -10.87 3.61
N VAL A 145 13.41 -11.91 2.81
CA VAL A 145 12.32 -12.83 2.48
C VAL A 145 11.76 -13.49 3.73
N GLU A 146 12.65 -13.96 4.61
CA GLU A 146 12.28 -14.63 5.87
C GLU A 146 11.57 -13.66 6.82
N ALA A 147 12.05 -12.42 6.90
CA ALA A 147 11.43 -11.39 7.72
C ALA A 147 10.03 -11.05 7.23
N LEU A 148 9.81 -11.00 5.90
CA LEU A 148 8.47 -10.77 5.34
C LEU A 148 7.52 -11.91 5.65
N ILE A 149 7.94 -13.15 5.47
CA ILE A 149 7.12 -14.33 5.80
C ILE A 149 6.77 -14.31 7.29
N THR A 150 7.76 -14.08 8.15
CA THR A 150 7.55 -13.99 9.61
C THR A 150 6.58 -12.87 9.99
N ALA A 151 6.69 -11.70 9.35
CA ALA A 151 5.79 -10.57 9.61
C ALA A 151 4.33 -10.90 9.29
N LEU A 152 4.08 -11.69 8.24
CA LEU A 152 2.74 -12.11 7.84
C LEU A 152 2.18 -13.24 8.71
N GLU A 153 3.02 -14.16 9.14
CA GLU A 153 2.62 -15.37 9.91
C GLU A 153 2.48 -15.10 11.42
N LYS A 154 2.79 -13.89 11.88
CA LYS A 154 2.55 -13.50 13.27
C LYS A 154 1.06 -13.52 13.57
N PRO A 155 0.62 -14.15 14.68
CA PRO A 155 -0.75 -14.02 15.11
C PRO A 155 -1.07 -12.55 15.40
N ALA A 156 -2.27 -12.13 14.96
CA ALA A 156 -2.76 -10.81 15.34
C ALA A 156 -2.87 -10.73 16.87
N LYS A 157 -2.24 -9.73 17.44
CA LYS A 157 -2.34 -9.45 18.88
C LYS A 157 -3.68 -8.80 19.19
#